data_6f60f689e81cfd342d1f2357a90e8913
#
_entry.id   6f60f689e81cfd342d1f2357a90e8913
#
_cell.length_a   1.000
_cell.length_b   1.000
_cell.length_c   1.000
_cell.angle_alpha   90.00
_cell.angle_beta   90.00
_cell.angle_gamma   90.00
#
_symmetry.space_group_name_H-M   'P 1'
#
loop_
_entity.id
_entity.type
_entity.pdbx_description
1 polymer ?
#
loop_
_entity_poly.entity_id
_entity_poly.type
_entity_poly.pdbx_seq_one_letter_code
_entity_poly.pdbx_strand_id
1 'polypeptide(L)'
;MSTCKAVAQRWPRYLHRHIPFVAPSPSIRPALRRCRMSKQPSLLRSYASISAADLKFGQPLHETHPHLLNPGECVYMLPIACITALEYAQRRSRLANKLPKNAIAVLAASEVTYRATGIFNNYRQDSNFFYLTGFNEPNALAIIANDGSGDNHIFHLYVREKDPRAELWEGARSGTQAAIDTGDIGRIGDILPTILSGATEIYTDIPAFNPGRSSLHHFLYGPTNASEKLKKMVDYHKVKPLRNILNEMRVFKSENEVVQLRRVGQASGRAFTETMRQTFTKEKDLNSFLEYNFKVNGCDGSAFVPVVAGGSNALSIHYTRNDDVLRNGDMVLVDGGGEWGTYISDITRTWPVNGKFSDPQRDLYNAVLNVHRSCVSLCRESAGLSLDKLHSIAENGLKDQLQQLGFDVSGSAMGILFPHHLGHYIGLDVHDCSGYSRSQNLKAGQCITIEPGIYVPDSERWPEQFRGIGIRIEDSVCVGDDNPIVLTTEAVKEVDDIEALRD
;
A
#
# COMPACT_ATOMS: atom_id res chain seq x y z
N MET A 1 11.37 17.50 59.43
CA MET A 1 12.13 18.76 59.23
C MET A 1 13.44 18.40 58.57
N SER A 2 13.54 18.64 57.26
CA SER A 2 14.83 18.82 56.57
C SER A 2 14.46 19.35 55.14
N THR A 3 15.00 20.49 54.84
CA THR A 3 14.73 21.37 53.71
C THR A 3 15.54 20.94 52.49
N CYS A 4 14.89 20.65 51.36
CA CYS A 4 15.54 20.56 50.06
C CYS A 4 15.68 21.93 49.41
N LYS A 5 16.92 22.37 49.17
CA LYS A 5 17.23 23.59 48.40
C LYS A 5 17.22 23.27 46.91
N ALA A 6 16.44 24.03 46.14
CA ALA A 6 16.45 24.02 44.67
C ALA A 6 17.70 24.76 44.15
N VAL A 7 18.42 24.13 43.23
CA VAL A 7 19.52 24.72 42.46
C VAL A 7 18.99 25.07 41.07
N ALA A 8 18.93 26.39 40.81
CA ALA A 8 18.63 26.92 39.49
C ALA A 8 19.89 27.03 38.67
N GLN A 9 20.01 26.28 37.59
CA GLN A 9 21.04 26.46 36.58
C GLN A 9 20.62 27.46 35.53
N ARG A 10 21.42 28.52 35.36
CA ARG A 10 21.25 29.59 34.36
C ARG A 10 21.80 29.14 33.01
N TRP A 11 20.98 29.32 31.93
CA TRP A 11 21.43 29.18 30.54
C TRP A 11 22.06 30.49 30.05
N PRO A 12 23.12 30.48 29.22
CA PRO A 12 23.70 31.69 28.67
C PRO A 12 22.90 32.24 27.48
N ARG A 13 22.68 33.55 27.48
CA ARG A 13 22.08 34.32 26.39
C ARG A 13 23.08 34.45 25.25
N TYR A 14 22.74 34.03 24.03
CA TYR A 14 23.47 34.38 22.83
C TYR A 14 23.00 35.70 22.25
N LEU A 15 23.96 36.56 21.97
CA LEU A 15 23.84 37.91 21.43
C LEU A 15 23.33 37.90 19.98
N HIS A 16 22.31 38.72 19.70
CA HIS A 16 21.90 39.09 18.34
C HIS A 16 22.99 39.95 17.68
N ARG A 17 23.53 39.49 16.54
CA ARG A 17 24.24 40.34 15.59
C ARG A 17 23.27 40.88 14.54
N HIS A 18 23.18 42.22 14.49
CA HIS A 18 22.47 42.93 13.43
C HIS A 18 23.25 42.83 12.11
N ILE A 19 22.54 42.42 11.05
CA ILE A 19 23.00 42.57 9.66
C ILE A 19 22.20 43.73 9.06
N PRO A 20 22.83 44.73 8.42
CA PRO A 20 22.16 45.88 7.90
C PRO A 20 21.41 45.54 6.59
N PHE A 21 20.20 46.00 6.50
CA PHE A 21 19.36 45.98 5.30
C PHE A 21 19.94 46.95 4.24
N VAL A 22 20.28 46.45 3.07
CA VAL A 22 20.54 47.26 1.87
C VAL A 22 19.30 47.28 1.00
N ALA A 23 18.75 48.46 0.80
CA ALA A 23 17.62 48.66 -0.08
C ALA A 23 18.02 48.60 -1.58
N PRO A 24 17.29 47.95 -2.46
CA PRO A 24 17.54 48.04 -3.88
C PRO A 24 16.89 49.30 -4.51
N SER A 25 17.64 49.97 -5.35
CA SER A 25 17.26 51.13 -6.14
C SER A 25 16.21 50.81 -7.24
N PRO A 26 15.39 51.80 -7.67
CA PRO A 26 14.33 51.58 -8.66
C PRO A 26 14.84 51.73 -10.09
N SER A 27 14.66 50.71 -10.91
CA SER A 27 14.75 50.94 -12.37
C SER A 27 13.98 49.89 -13.19
N ILE A 28 13.16 50.44 -14.07
CA ILE A 28 12.71 49.96 -15.38
C ILE A 28 11.51 48.99 -15.35
N ARG A 29 10.35 49.56 -15.62
CA ARG A 29 9.16 48.84 -16.10
C ARG A 29 9.25 48.63 -17.63
N PRO A 30 9.07 47.42 -18.14
CA PRO A 30 8.70 47.22 -19.53
C PRO A 30 7.15 47.32 -19.69
N ALA A 31 6.72 48.07 -20.68
CA ALA A 31 5.31 48.23 -21.04
C ALA A 31 4.72 46.92 -21.56
N LEU A 32 3.79 46.34 -20.84
CA LEU A 32 2.98 45.22 -21.32
C LEU A 32 1.92 45.74 -22.28
N ARG A 33 2.08 45.45 -23.58
CA ARG A 33 1.04 45.61 -24.62
C ARG A 33 -0.14 44.73 -24.26
N ARG A 34 -1.30 45.34 -24.01
CA ARG A 34 -2.59 44.66 -23.90
C ARG A 34 -2.90 43.96 -25.23
N CYS A 35 -2.73 42.64 -25.27
CA CYS A 35 -3.31 41.81 -26.30
C CYS A 35 -4.80 41.65 -25.98
N ARG A 36 -5.69 42.18 -26.82
CA ARG A 36 -7.14 41.94 -26.78
C ARG A 36 -7.38 40.49 -27.17
N MET A 37 -7.58 39.62 -26.24
CA MET A 37 -8.11 38.26 -26.47
C MET A 37 -9.60 38.36 -26.73
N SER A 38 -10.05 37.87 -27.87
CA SER A 38 -11.45 37.67 -28.23
C SER A 38 -12.13 36.75 -27.23
N LYS A 39 -13.34 37.10 -26.81
CA LYS A 39 -14.21 36.28 -25.96
C LYS A 39 -14.60 35.02 -26.76
N GLN A 40 -13.93 33.92 -26.49
CA GLN A 40 -14.53 32.60 -26.71
C GLN A 40 -15.37 32.25 -25.48
N PRO A 41 -16.55 31.62 -25.62
CA PRO A 41 -17.33 31.18 -24.47
C PRO A 41 -16.54 30.05 -23.78
N SER A 42 -16.11 30.34 -22.56
CA SER A 42 -15.43 29.38 -21.69
C SER A 42 -16.41 28.30 -21.25
N LEU A 43 -16.35 27.14 -21.86
CA LEU A 43 -16.85 25.89 -21.31
C LEU A 43 -15.87 25.29 -20.26
N LEU A 44 -14.98 26.10 -19.77
CA LEU A 44 -14.21 25.78 -18.56
C LEU A 44 -15.06 26.22 -17.37
N ARG A 45 -15.86 25.30 -16.83
CA ARG A 45 -16.32 25.42 -15.45
C ARG A 45 -15.04 25.54 -14.60
N SER A 46 -14.85 26.69 -13.98
CA SER A 46 -13.82 26.90 -13.00
C SER A 46 -14.02 25.87 -11.89
N TYR A 47 -13.17 24.88 -11.81
CA TYR A 47 -13.04 24.09 -10.61
C TYR A 47 -12.66 25.07 -9.51
N ALA A 48 -13.51 25.19 -8.50
CA ALA A 48 -13.19 25.98 -7.34
C ALA A 48 -11.91 25.38 -6.75
N SER A 49 -10.87 26.19 -6.65
CA SER A 49 -9.67 25.82 -5.93
C SER A 49 -10.08 25.52 -4.50
N ILE A 50 -10.06 24.26 -4.09
CA ILE A 50 -10.30 23.88 -2.70
C ILE A 50 -9.10 24.43 -1.94
N SER A 51 -9.31 25.37 -1.05
CA SER A 51 -8.25 25.87 -0.19
C SER A 51 -7.84 24.78 0.81
N ALA A 52 -6.63 24.87 1.37
CA ALA A 52 -6.20 23.95 2.42
C ALA A 52 -7.18 23.90 3.61
N ALA A 53 -7.94 24.99 3.84
CA ALA A 53 -9.01 25.06 4.82
C ALA A 53 -10.27 24.25 4.45
N ASP A 54 -10.43 23.89 3.19
CA ASP A 54 -11.55 23.09 2.67
C ASP A 54 -11.20 21.60 2.57
N LEU A 55 -9.97 21.20 2.92
CA LEU A 55 -9.56 19.79 3.00
C LEU A 55 -10.36 19.07 4.07
N LYS A 56 -10.75 17.84 3.76
CA LYS A 56 -11.79 17.13 4.47
C LYS A 56 -11.29 15.79 4.96
N PHE A 57 -11.97 15.25 5.98
CA PHE A 57 -11.65 13.97 6.56
C PHE A 57 -11.52 12.88 5.47
N GLY A 58 -10.45 12.07 5.56
CA GLY A 58 -10.19 10.96 4.65
C GLY A 58 -9.66 11.35 3.27
N GLN A 59 -9.64 12.64 2.94
CA GLN A 59 -9.04 13.09 1.69
C GLN A 59 -7.55 13.34 1.86
N PRO A 60 -6.69 12.85 0.95
CA PRO A 60 -5.29 13.18 0.97
C PRO A 60 -5.10 14.68 0.76
N LEU A 61 -4.09 15.22 1.39
CA LEU A 61 -3.62 16.58 1.12
C LEU A 61 -3.21 16.67 -0.35
N HIS A 62 -3.62 17.74 -1.03
CA HIS A 62 -3.31 17.99 -2.44
C HIS A 62 -1.80 17.88 -2.73
N GLU A 63 -0.95 18.29 -1.79
CA GLU A 63 0.52 18.21 -1.90
C GLU A 63 1.07 16.79 -1.77
N THR A 64 0.45 15.95 -0.97
CA THR A 64 0.90 14.57 -0.71
C THR A 64 0.18 13.54 -1.55
N HIS A 65 -1.07 13.84 -1.94
CA HIS A 65 -1.94 12.93 -2.70
C HIS A 65 -2.72 13.72 -3.78
N PRO A 66 -2.04 14.39 -4.70
CA PRO A 66 -2.67 15.29 -5.69
C PRO A 66 -3.59 14.57 -6.68
N HIS A 67 -3.58 13.25 -6.68
CA HIS A 67 -4.33 12.42 -7.61
C HIS A 67 -5.83 12.31 -7.31
N LEU A 68 -6.31 12.80 -6.16
CA LEU A 68 -7.68 12.51 -5.74
C LEU A 68 -8.70 13.58 -6.09
N LEU A 69 -8.33 14.81 -6.37
CA LEU A 69 -9.29 15.90 -6.52
C LEU A 69 -9.10 16.88 -7.67
N ASN A 70 -8.04 16.81 -8.47
CA ASN A 70 -7.84 17.75 -9.57
C ASN A 70 -7.34 17.10 -10.85
N PRO A 71 -8.22 16.90 -11.86
CA PRO A 71 -7.82 16.33 -13.14
C PRO A 71 -6.88 17.22 -13.96
N GLY A 72 -6.68 18.48 -13.60
CA GLY A 72 -5.98 19.46 -14.43
C GLY A 72 -4.71 20.08 -13.86
N GLU A 73 -4.46 19.99 -12.56
CA GLU A 73 -3.38 20.73 -11.89
C GLU A 73 -2.11 19.94 -11.56
N CYS A 74 -2.09 18.64 -11.78
CA CYS A 74 -0.84 17.83 -11.68
C CYS A 74 0.28 18.28 -12.64
N VAL A 75 0.02 19.24 -13.50
CA VAL A 75 0.93 19.65 -14.60
C VAL A 75 2.00 20.64 -14.13
N TYR A 76 1.89 21.28 -12.97
CA TYR A 76 2.72 22.44 -12.65
C TYR A 76 3.66 22.35 -11.46
N MET A 77 3.63 21.29 -10.66
CA MET A 77 4.55 21.16 -9.53
C MET A 77 5.19 19.77 -9.46
N LEU A 78 6.33 19.58 -10.12
CA LEU A 78 7.19 18.39 -10.15
C LEU A 78 6.59 17.18 -10.89
N PRO A 79 7.39 16.30 -11.49
CA PRO A 79 6.93 15.06 -12.13
C PRO A 79 6.57 14.02 -11.05
N ILE A 80 5.52 14.30 -10.27
CA ILE A 80 4.95 13.33 -9.36
C ILE A 80 3.93 12.57 -10.19
N ALA A 81 4.14 11.28 -10.39
CA ALA A 81 3.15 10.43 -11.01
C ALA A 81 1.90 10.42 -10.15
N CYS A 82 0.82 10.93 -10.71
CA CYS A 82 -0.47 11.00 -10.08
C CYS A 82 -1.41 10.08 -10.84
N ILE A 83 -2.15 9.26 -10.14
CA ILE A 83 -3.30 8.57 -10.72
C ILE A 83 -4.37 9.62 -10.93
N THR A 84 -4.58 10.02 -12.18
CA THR A 84 -5.47 11.12 -12.53
C THR A 84 -6.94 10.73 -12.45
N ALA A 85 -7.84 11.71 -12.35
CA ALA A 85 -9.28 11.47 -12.45
C ALA A 85 -9.66 10.80 -13.78
N LEU A 86 -8.94 11.12 -14.86
CA LEU A 86 -9.10 10.45 -16.16
C LEU A 86 -8.77 8.95 -16.06
N GLU A 87 -7.71 8.58 -15.36
CA GLU A 87 -7.35 7.17 -15.18
C GLU A 87 -8.41 6.41 -14.37
N TYR A 88 -8.96 7.01 -13.30
CA TYR A 88 -10.09 6.43 -12.59
C TYR A 88 -11.32 6.26 -13.49
N ALA A 89 -11.63 7.24 -14.33
CA ALA A 89 -12.72 7.14 -15.31
C ALA A 89 -12.46 6.00 -16.31
N GLN A 90 -11.24 5.87 -16.83
CA GLN A 90 -10.84 4.77 -17.72
C GLN A 90 -10.93 3.40 -17.03
N ARG A 91 -10.59 3.29 -15.75
CA ARG A 91 -10.76 2.05 -14.96
C ARG A 91 -12.23 1.67 -14.85
N ARG A 92 -13.12 2.64 -14.60
CA ARG A 92 -14.58 2.42 -14.58
C ARG A 92 -15.12 2.01 -15.96
N SER A 93 -14.69 2.66 -17.04
CA SER A 93 -15.07 2.28 -18.40
C SER A 93 -14.62 0.85 -18.76
N ARG A 94 -13.38 0.49 -18.40
CA ARG A 94 -12.87 -0.89 -18.58
C ARG A 94 -13.71 -1.90 -17.80
N LEU A 95 -14.11 -1.58 -16.56
CA LEU A 95 -15.00 -2.43 -15.79
C LEU A 95 -16.36 -2.56 -16.46
N ALA A 96 -16.99 -1.44 -16.81
CA ALA A 96 -18.31 -1.41 -17.45
C ALA A 96 -18.34 -2.27 -18.72
N ASN A 97 -17.29 -2.21 -19.54
CA ASN A 97 -17.16 -3.02 -20.76
C ASN A 97 -16.99 -4.52 -20.51
N LYS A 98 -16.54 -4.92 -19.31
CA LYS A 98 -16.48 -6.34 -18.90
C LYS A 98 -17.82 -6.85 -18.35
N LEU A 99 -18.73 -5.96 -18.00
CA LEU A 99 -20.05 -6.33 -17.49
C LEU A 99 -21.01 -6.67 -18.63
N PRO A 100 -21.91 -7.67 -18.45
CA PRO A 100 -23.01 -7.90 -19.37
C PRO A 100 -23.91 -6.66 -19.53
N LYS A 101 -24.63 -6.61 -20.63
CA LYS A 101 -25.60 -5.54 -20.88
C LYS A 101 -26.62 -5.44 -19.74
N ASN A 102 -26.88 -4.25 -19.25
CA ASN A 102 -27.74 -3.93 -18.11
C ASN A 102 -27.29 -4.56 -16.77
N ALA A 103 -26.07 -5.07 -16.67
CA ALA A 103 -25.48 -5.44 -15.39
C ALA A 103 -24.82 -4.22 -14.74
N ILE A 104 -24.71 -4.26 -13.42
CA ILE A 104 -24.09 -3.22 -12.62
C ILE A 104 -23.03 -3.78 -11.67
N ALA A 105 -22.00 -3.01 -11.39
CA ALA A 105 -21.08 -3.25 -10.29
C ALA A 105 -21.46 -2.34 -9.11
N VAL A 106 -21.48 -2.90 -7.91
CA VAL A 106 -21.78 -2.19 -6.66
C VAL A 106 -20.65 -2.40 -5.68
N LEU A 107 -20.04 -1.29 -5.22
CA LEU A 107 -18.93 -1.30 -4.28
C LEU A 107 -19.23 -0.37 -3.10
N ALA A 108 -18.79 -0.77 -1.91
CA ALA A 108 -18.90 0.05 -0.71
C ALA A 108 -17.51 0.48 -0.25
N ALA A 109 -17.43 1.71 0.23
CA ALA A 109 -16.29 2.19 0.99
C ALA A 109 -16.17 1.45 2.32
N SER A 110 -14.95 1.37 2.86
CA SER A 110 -14.72 0.90 4.22
C SER A 110 -15.48 1.75 5.25
N GLU A 111 -15.84 1.12 6.34
CA GLU A 111 -16.38 1.80 7.52
C GLU A 111 -15.24 2.18 8.48
N VAL A 112 -15.47 3.18 9.29
CA VAL A 112 -14.58 3.46 10.43
C VAL A 112 -14.71 2.32 11.44
N THR A 113 -13.60 1.68 11.77
CA THR A 113 -13.58 0.63 12.79
C THR A 113 -13.17 1.20 14.15
N TYR A 114 -13.69 0.63 15.22
CA TYR A 114 -13.46 1.10 16.57
C TYR A 114 -12.70 0.07 17.40
N ARG A 115 -11.67 0.53 18.11
CA ARG A 115 -10.95 -0.25 19.12
C ARG A 115 -11.77 -0.37 20.42
N ALA A 116 -12.49 0.69 20.77
CA ALA A 116 -13.41 0.78 21.90
C ALA A 116 -14.46 1.86 21.61
N THR A 117 -15.48 2.00 22.48
CA THR A 117 -16.51 3.04 22.32
C THR A 117 -15.89 4.42 22.15
N GLY A 118 -16.11 5.05 21.00
CA GLY A 118 -15.58 6.38 20.68
C GLY A 118 -14.08 6.44 20.36
N ILE A 119 -13.36 5.31 20.32
CA ILE A 119 -11.93 5.22 19.97
C ILE A 119 -11.80 4.45 18.67
N PHE A 120 -11.53 5.15 17.59
CA PHE A 120 -11.40 4.56 16.26
C PHE A 120 -9.97 4.10 15.95
N ASN A 121 -9.87 3.10 15.08
CA ASN A 121 -8.61 2.69 14.45
C ASN A 121 -8.28 3.66 13.30
N ASN A 122 -7.02 3.60 12.82
CA ASN A 122 -6.66 4.29 11.59
C ASN A 122 -7.57 3.84 10.44
N TYR A 123 -8.10 4.81 9.71
CA TYR A 123 -8.96 4.52 8.57
C TYR A 123 -8.13 4.06 7.38
N ARG A 124 -8.57 3.00 6.73
CA ARG A 124 -8.07 2.54 5.44
C ARG A 124 -9.22 2.20 4.53
N GLN A 125 -9.19 2.75 3.32
CA GLN A 125 -10.24 2.52 2.32
C GLN A 125 -10.18 1.08 1.77
N ASP A 126 -11.35 0.56 1.34
CA ASP A 126 -11.43 -0.67 0.55
C ASP A 126 -10.67 -0.51 -0.78
N SER A 127 -9.78 -1.43 -1.06
CA SER A 127 -8.86 -1.35 -2.20
C SER A 127 -9.58 -1.37 -3.54
N ASN A 128 -10.65 -2.13 -3.69
CA ASN A 128 -11.44 -2.18 -4.92
C ASN A 128 -12.26 -0.91 -5.13
N PHE A 129 -12.85 -0.41 -4.05
CA PHE A 129 -13.56 0.86 -4.07
C PHE A 129 -12.61 2.00 -4.44
N PHE A 130 -11.43 2.07 -3.79
CA PHE A 130 -10.42 3.08 -4.09
C PHE A 130 -9.90 2.99 -5.52
N TYR A 131 -9.60 1.78 -6.02
CA TYR A 131 -9.11 1.55 -7.38
C TYR A 131 -10.01 2.13 -8.46
N LEU A 132 -11.33 2.11 -8.24
CA LEU A 132 -12.32 2.57 -9.22
C LEU A 132 -12.75 4.02 -9.00
N THR A 133 -12.63 4.56 -7.78
CA THR A 133 -13.19 5.87 -7.45
C THR A 133 -12.15 6.93 -7.11
N GLY A 134 -11.00 6.56 -6.57
CA GLY A 134 -10.04 7.46 -5.97
C GLY A 134 -10.55 8.17 -4.70
N PHE A 135 -11.74 7.81 -4.21
CA PHE A 135 -12.39 8.47 -3.09
C PHE A 135 -11.99 7.79 -1.77
N ASN A 136 -11.42 8.56 -0.85
CA ASN A 136 -10.84 8.04 0.41
C ASN A 136 -11.61 8.48 1.66
N GLU A 137 -12.93 8.56 1.58
CA GLU A 137 -13.78 8.79 2.76
C GLU A 137 -14.62 7.55 3.09
N PRO A 138 -14.94 7.32 4.38
CA PRO A 138 -15.78 6.20 4.80
C PRO A 138 -17.24 6.38 4.41
N ASN A 139 -17.97 5.27 4.49
CA ASN A 139 -19.43 5.25 4.34
C ASN A 139 -19.92 5.83 3.00
N ALA A 140 -19.27 5.46 1.91
CA ALA A 140 -19.68 5.78 0.56
C ALA A 140 -20.08 4.51 -0.22
N LEU A 141 -20.83 4.68 -1.31
CA LEU A 141 -21.25 3.61 -2.22
C LEU A 141 -21.00 4.04 -3.66
N ALA A 142 -20.43 3.16 -4.47
CA ALA A 142 -20.23 3.37 -5.89
C ALA A 142 -21.07 2.38 -6.70
N ILE A 143 -21.75 2.84 -7.75
CA ILE A 143 -22.42 2.01 -8.76
C ILE A 143 -21.83 2.37 -10.11
N ILE A 144 -21.43 1.34 -10.85
CA ILE A 144 -20.88 1.47 -12.20
C ILE A 144 -21.70 0.57 -13.12
N ALA A 145 -22.21 1.16 -14.20
CA ALA A 145 -23.00 0.44 -15.19
C ALA A 145 -22.49 0.72 -16.60
N ASN A 146 -22.71 -0.23 -17.51
CA ASN A 146 -22.45 -0.03 -18.93
C ASN A 146 -23.62 0.79 -19.53
N ASP A 147 -23.31 1.93 -20.15
CA ASP A 147 -24.29 2.78 -20.83
C ASP A 147 -24.65 2.27 -22.25
N GLY A 148 -23.97 1.22 -22.71
CA GLY A 148 -24.16 0.61 -24.02
C GLY A 148 -23.42 1.33 -25.16
N SER A 149 -22.63 2.39 -24.91
CA SER A 149 -21.88 3.13 -25.93
C SER A 149 -20.52 2.48 -26.26
N GLY A 150 -20.05 1.56 -25.45
CA GLY A 150 -18.74 0.89 -25.60
C GLY A 150 -17.56 1.61 -24.95
N ASP A 151 -17.57 2.95 -24.90
CA ASP A 151 -16.46 3.74 -24.39
C ASP A 151 -16.76 4.49 -23.08
N ASN A 152 -18.04 4.57 -22.71
CA ASN A 152 -18.50 5.27 -21.53
C ASN A 152 -19.08 4.33 -20.48
N HIS A 153 -19.36 4.89 -19.32
CA HIS A 153 -19.99 4.22 -18.21
C HIS A 153 -20.93 5.19 -17.48
N ILE A 154 -21.95 4.65 -16.84
CA ILE A 154 -22.75 5.38 -15.87
C ILE A 154 -22.07 5.19 -14.52
N PHE A 155 -21.78 6.27 -13.83
CA PHE A 155 -21.12 6.26 -12.51
C PHE A 155 -21.94 7.05 -11.49
N HIS A 156 -22.39 6.38 -10.46
CA HIS A 156 -23.02 7.00 -9.31
C HIS A 156 -22.11 6.81 -8.08
N LEU A 157 -21.72 7.91 -7.48
CA LEU A 157 -21.00 7.90 -6.21
C LEU A 157 -21.88 8.54 -5.14
N TYR A 158 -22.24 7.79 -4.16
CA TYR A 158 -23.06 8.20 -3.03
C TYR A 158 -22.15 8.45 -1.84
N VAL A 159 -22.24 9.66 -1.28
CA VAL A 159 -21.41 10.11 -0.16
C VAL A 159 -22.28 10.72 0.93
N ARG A 160 -21.76 10.79 2.13
CA ARG A 160 -22.45 11.44 3.26
C ARG A 160 -22.54 12.94 3.01
N GLU A 161 -23.71 13.53 3.33
CA GLU A 161 -23.88 14.98 3.35
C GLU A 161 -23.02 15.62 4.46
N LYS A 162 -22.67 16.89 4.29
CA LYS A 162 -22.06 17.67 5.36
C LYS A 162 -23.02 17.77 6.55
N ASP A 163 -22.50 17.44 7.72
CA ASP A 163 -23.22 17.54 8.98
C ASP A 163 -22.29 18.21 10.00
N PRO A 164 -22.53 19.49 10.35
CA PRO A 164 -21.67 20.23 11.28
C PRO A 164 -21.54 19.57 12.66
N ARG A 165 -22.53 18.79 13.10
CA ARG A 165 -22.46 18.08 14.38
C ARG A 165 -21.53 16.87 14.29
N ALA A 166 -21.64 16.11 13.22
CA ALA A 166 -20.75 14.96 12.99
C ALA A 166 -19.32 15.44 12.66
N GLU A 167 -19.18 16.51 11.85
CA GLU A 167 -17.88 17.09 11.49
C GLU A 167 -17.12 17.66 12.71
N LEU A 168 -17.83 18.06 13.75
CA LEU A 168 -17.21 18.47 15.02
C LEU A 168 -16.42 17.32 15.68
N TRP A 169 -16.88 16.09 15.49
CA TRP A 169 -16.27 14.89 16.11
C TRP A 169 -15.34 14.10 15.17
N GLU A 170 -15.69 14.06 13.90
CA GLU A 170 -15.05 13.16 12.91
C GLU A 170 -14.15 13.93 11.92
N GLY A 171 -14.14 15.27 11.97
CA GLY A 171 -13.48 16.11 10.98
C GLY A 171 -14.37 16.39 9.77
N ALA A 172 -13.93 17.33 8.94
CA ALA A 172 -14.68 17.80 7.78
C ALA A 172 -14.82 16.71 6.71
N ARG A 173 -15.96 16.71 6.00
CA ARG A 173 -16.29 15.78 4.89
C ARG A 173 -16.37 16.54 3.58
N SER A 174 -16.19 15.81 2.47
CA SER A 174 -16.41 16.36 1.13
C SER A 174 -17.85 16.83 0.92
N GLY A 175 -18.80 16.01 1.34
CA GLY A 175 -20.23 16.24 1.13
C GLY A 175 -20.65 16.04 -0.32
N THR A 176 -21.95 16.16 -0.58
CA THR A 176 -22.51 15.92 -1.91
C THR A 176 -22.09 16.96 -2.95
N GLN A 177 -21.82 18.21 -2.55
CA GLN A 177 -21.42 19.25 -3.50
C GLN A 177 -20.04 19.00 -4.10
N ALA A 178 -19.03 18.66 -3.28
CA ALA A 178 -17.70 18.33 -3.80
C ALA A 178 -17.73 17.08 -4.68
N ALA A 179 -18.63 16.17 -4.36
CA ALA A 179 -18.84 14.98 -5.14
C ALA A 179 -19.54 15.28 -6.50
N ILE A 180 -20.50 16.21 -6.55
CA ILE A 180 -21.14 16.68 -7.80
C ILE A 180 -20.10 17.35 -8.72
N ASP A 181 -19.15 18.09 -8.14
CA ASP A 181 -18.11 18.79 -8.90
C ASP A 181 -17.09 17.82 -9.55
N THR A 182 -17.04 16.55 -9.10
CA THR A 182 -16.11 15.53 -9.56
C THR A 182 -16.74 14.36 -10.32
N GLY A 183 -18.06 14.22 -10.34
CA GLY A 183 -18.74 13.11 -11.02
C GLY A 183 -20.26 13.21 -11.00
N ASP A 184 -20.93 12.37 -11.77
CA ASP A 184 -22.40 12.26 -11.79
C ASP A 184 -22.92 11.68 -10.46
N ILE A 185 -23.51 12.54 -9.62
CA ILE A 185 -23.96 12.12 -8.29
C ILE A 185 -25.44 12.41 -8.10
N GLY A 186 -26.15 11.37 -7.69
CA GLY A 186 -27.54 11.40 -7.26
C GLY A 186 -27.69 11.20 -5.75
N ARG A 187 -28.81 11.62 -5.20
CA ARG A 187 -29.22 11.27 -3.82
C ARG A 187 -29.62 9.80 -3.77
N ILE A 188 -29.08 9.04 -2.81
CA ILE A 188 -29.30 7.60 -2.67
C ILE A 188 -30.77 7.22 -2.52
N GLY A 189 -31.53 8.00 -1.77
CA GLY A 189 -32.85 7.55 -1.31
C GLY A 189 -33.83 7.21 -2.44
N ASP A 190 -33.73 7.89 -3.57
CA ASP A 190 -34.78 7.89 -4.58
C ASP A 190 -34.48 7.00 -5.80
N ILE A 191 -33.20 6.80 -6.14
CA ILE A 191 -32.80 6.14 -7.40
C ILE A 191 -32.27 4.71 -7.19
N LEU A 192 -31.63 4.45 -6.06
CA LEU A 192 -30.96 3.15 -5.82
C LEU A 192 -31.90 1.94 -5.95
N PRO A 193 -33.14 1.94 -5.39
CA PRO A 193 -34.07 0.85 -5.57
C PRO A 193 -34.39 0.58 -7.04
N THR A 194 -34.55 1.63 -7.83
CA THR A 194 -34.83 1.54 -9.27
C THR A 194 -33.66 0.97 -10.04
N ILE A 195 -32.43 1.41 -9.74
CA ILE A 195 -31.20 0.88 -10.36
C ILE A 195 -31.05 -0.62 -10.06
N LEU A 196 -31.17 -0.99 -8.77
CA LEU A 196 -31.01 -2.39 -8.35
C LEU A 196 -32.06 -3.30 -8.94
N SER A 197 -33.33 -2.86 -9.01
CA SER A 197 -34.41 -3.67 -9.57
C SER A 197 -34.33 -3.82 -11.09
N GLY A 198 -33.84 -2.78 -11.78
CA GLY A 198 -33.64 -2.76 -13.23
C GLY A 198 -32.42 -3.55 -13.72
N ALA A 199 -31.49 -3.87 -12.86
CA ALA A 199 -30.28 -4.60 -13.23
C ALA A 199 -30.57 -6.07 -13.56
N THR A 200 -29.94 -6.59 -14.61
CA THR A 200 -30.01 -8.02 -14.99
C THR A 200 -29.10 -8.87 -14.08
N GLU A 201 -27.92 -8.37 -13.76
CA GLU A 201 -26.97 -8.97 -12.83
C GLU A 201 -26.32 -7.87 -11.97
N ILE A 202 -25.96 -8.21 -10.73
CA ILE A 202 -25.33 -7.32 -9.75
C ILE A 202 -23.97 -7.92 -9.36
N TYR A 203 -22.91 -7.29 -9.80
CA TYR A 203 -21.54 -7.68 -9.46
C TYR A 203 -21.11 -6.96 -8.19
N THR A 204 -20.83 -7.71 -7.12
CA THR A 204 -20.43 -7.14 -5.84
C THR A 204 -19.72 -8.17 -4.97
N ASP A 205 -18.80 -7.68 -4.11
CA ASP A 205 -18.16 -8.46 -3.06
C ASP A 205 -18.57 -7.95 -1.66
N ILE A 206 -19.51 -7.01 -1.59
CA ILE A 206 -20.07 -6.56 -0.33
C ILE A 206 -20.66 -7.80 0.37
N PRO A 207 -20.27 -8.10 1.63
CA PRO A 207 -20.89 -9.15 2.43
C PRO A 207 -22.33 -8.74 2.74
N ALA A 208 -23.14 -8.67 1.70
CA ALA A 208 -24.50 -8.10 1.68
C ALA A 208 -25.43 -8.76 2.68
N PHE A 209 -24.95 -9.77 3.38
CA PHE A 209 -25.84 -10.69 4.06
C PHE A 209 -25.41 -11.01 5.48
N ASN A 210 -24.42 -10.25 5.99
CA ASN A 210 -24.12 -10.25 7.41
C ASN A 210 -24.74 -8.98 8.02
N PRO A 211 -25.96 -9.04 8.58
CA PRO A 211 -26.76 -7.86 8.91
C PRO A 211 -26.17 -6.93 9.98
N GLY A 212 -25.05 -7.30 10.57
CA GLY A 212 -24.40 -6.50 11.63
C GLY A 212 -23.14 -5.74 11.22
N ARG A 213 -22.63 -5.87 9.98
CA ARG A 213 -21.30 -5.37 9.60
C ARG A 213 -21.14 -4.83 8.18
N SER A 214 -22.20 -4.61 7.43
CA SER A 214 -22.11 -4.15 6.05
C SER A 214 -22.23 -2.63 5.98
N SER A 215 -21.27 -1.96 5.32
CA SER A 215 -21.33 -0.51 5.07
C SER A 215 -22.54 -0.12 4.23
N LEU A 216 -22.98 -0.96 3.32
CA LEU A 216 -24.22 -0.77 2.58
C LEU A 216 -25.44 -0.72 3.50
N HIS A 217 -25.44 -1.54 4.56
CA HIS A 217 -26.49 -1.53 5.56
C HIS A 217 -26.54 -0.21 6.32
N HIS A 218 -25.39 0.24 6.83
CA HIS A 218 -25.30 1.50 7.58
C HIS A 218 -25.66 2.70 6.70
N PHE A 219 -25.23 2.65 5.44
CA PHE A 219 -25.42 3.72 4.48
C PHE A 219 -26.88 3.85 4.04
N LEU A 220 -27.60 2.75 3.82
CA LEU A 220 -28.95 2.78 3.28
C LEU A 220 -30.03 3.08 4.34
N TYR A 221 -29.80 2.74 5.58
CA TYR A 221 -30.90 2.66 6.55
C TYR A 221 -30.58 3.12 7.99
N GLY A 222 -29.33 3.49 8.27
CA GLY A 222 -28.93 3.77 9.67
C GLY A 222 -28.99 2.49 10.53
N PRO A 223 -29.03 2.57 11.85
CA PRO A 223 -28.86 1.43 12.76
C PRO A 223 -30.04 0.46 12.88
N THR A 224 -31.10 0.58 12.11
CA THR A 224 -32.31 -0.23 12.34
C THR A 224 -32.96 -0.82 11.08
N ASN A 225 -33.24 -2.15 11.11
CA ASN A 225 -34.11 -2.93 10.20
C ASN A 225 -33.78 -3.00 8.70
N ALA A 226 -32.59 -2.76 8.30
CA ALA A 226 -32.23 -2.60 6.92
C ALA A 226 -31.90 -3.90 6.19
N SER A 227 -31.49 -4.95 6.90
CA SER A 227 -31.22 -6.26 6.28
C SER A 227 -32.42 -6.83 5.53
N GLU A 228 -33.61 -6.64 6.08
CA GLU A 228 -34.86 -7.11 5.47
C GLU A 228 -35.23 -6.29 4.22
N LYS A 229 -34.98 -4.98 4.23
CA LYS A 229 -35.29 -4.12 3.07
C LYS A 229 -34.29 -4.35 1.95
N LEU A 230 -33.00 -4.49 2.25
CA LEU A 230 -31.97 -4.82 1.25
C LEU A 230 -32.22 -6.21 0.65
N LYS A 231 -32.59 -7.21 1.48
CA LYS A 231 -33.02 -8.54 1.00
C LYS A 231 -34.18 -8.47 0.04
N LYS A 232 -35.10 -7.53 0.23
CA LYS A 232 -36.25 -7.34 -0.68
C LYS A 232 -35.88 -6.57 -1.94
N MET A 233 -34.79 -5.80 -1.94
CA MET A 233 -34.34 -4.99 -3.07
C MET A 233 -33.40 -5.75 -4.01
N VAL A 234 -32.63 -6.70 -3.48
CA VAL A 234 -31.63 -7.46 -4.22
C VAL A 234 -32.11 -8.89 -4.41
N ASP A 235 -32.37 -9.28 -5.65
CA ASP A 235 -32.56 -10.68 -6.01
C ASP A 235 -31.19 -11.39 -5.95
N TYR A 236 -31.02 -12.28 -4.99
CA TYR A 236 -29.80 -13.05 -4.77
C TYR A 236 -29.33 -13.85 -5.98
N HIS A 237 -30.26 -14.32 -6.79
CA HIS A 237 -29.92 -15.07 -8.00
C HIS A 237 -29.21 -14.22 -9.06
N LYS A 238 -29.32 -12.90 -8.94
CA LYS A 238 -28.63 -11.93 -9.82
C LYS A 238 -27.25 -11.53 -9.31
N VAL A 239 -26.86 -11.90 -8.08
CA VAL A 239 -25.57 -11.50 -7.48
C VAL A 239 -24.43 -12.36 -7.99
N LYS A 240 -23.37 -11.72 -8.45
CA LYS A 240 -22.14 -12.33 -8.95
C LYS A 240 -20.92 -11.74 -8.24
N PRO A 241 -19.82 -12.51 -8.06
CA PRO A 241 -18.60 -11.97 -7.48
C PRO A 241 -17.94 -10.96 -8.43
N LEU A 242 -17.63 -9.78 -7.91
CA LEU A 242 -16.93 -8.72 -8.64
C LEU A 242 -15.42 -8.94 -8.65
N ARG A 243 -14.87 -9.53 -7.58
CA ARG A 243 -13.43 -9.70 -7.34
C ARG A 243 -12.66 -10.33 -8.50
N ASN A 244 -13.27 -11.29 -9.20
CA ASN A 244 -12.59 -11.98 -10.30
C ASN A 244 -12.26 -11.01 -11.44
N ILE A 245 -13.23 -10.14 -11.79
CA ILE A 245 -13.04 -9.11 -12.81
C ILE A 245 -12.01 -8.07 -12.34
N LEU A 246 -12.09 -7.65 -11.09
CA LEU A 246 -11.19 -6.65 -10.54
C LEU A 246 -9.77 -7.19 -10.38
N ASN A 247 -9.59 -8.44 -9.99
CA ASN A 247 -8.27 -9.07 -9.93
C ASN A 247 -7.57 -9.06 -11.30
N GLU A 248 -8.29 -9.38 -12.38
CA GLU A 248 -7.77 -9.31 -13.74
C GLU A 248 -7.40 -7.88 -14.16
N MET A 249 -8.11 -6.88 -13.64
CA MET A 249 -7.81 -5.47 -13.94
C MET A 249 -6.68 -4.91 -13.09
N ARG A 250 -6.60 -5.28 -11.81
CA ARG A 250 -5.64 -4.78 -10.82
C ARG A 250 -4.28 -5.43 -10.93
N VAL A 251 -4.21 -6.67 -11.43
CA VAL A 251 -2.94 -7.40 -11.53
C VAL A 251 -1.96 -6.70 -12.49
N PHE A 252 -2.46 -6.01 -13.51
CA PHE A 252 -1.67 -5.19 -14.41
C PHE A 252 -1.68 -3.73 -13.93
N LYS A 253 -0.53 -3.26 -13.49
CA LYS A 253 -0.35 -1.90 -13.00
C LYS A 253 -0.17 -0.94 -14.17
N SER A 254 -0.81 0.22 -14.10
CA SER A 254 -0.51 1.32 -15.01
C SER A 254 0.88 1.89 -14.72
N GLU A 255 1.41 2.69 -15.65
CA GLU A 255 2.68 3.38 -15.44
C GLU A 255 2.65 4.25 -14.17
N ASN A 256 1.53 4.95 -13.91
CA ASN A 256 1.37 5.76 -12.71
C ASN A 256 1.33 4.91 -11.43
N GLU A 257 0.71 3.73 -11.47
CA GLU A 257 0.73 2.79 -10.34
C GLU A 257 2.14 2.27 -10.08
N VAL A 258 2.91 1.93 -11.12
CA VAL A 258 4.31 1.48 -10.98
C VAL A 258 5.17 2.59 -10.37
N VAL A 259 5.00 3.84 -10.79
CA VAL A 259 5.73 4.97 -10.18
C VAL A 259 5.33 5.16 -8.70
N GLN A 260 4.06 5.03 -8.36
CA GLN A 260 3.61 5.10 -6.98
C GLN A 260 4.16 3.95 -6.13
N LEU A 261 4.14 2.71 -6.64
CA LEU A 261 4.75 1.55 -5.99
C LEU A 261 6.27 1.72 -5.80
N ARG A 262 6.95 2.28 -6.80
CA ARG A 262 8.37 2.62 -6.67
C ARG A 262 8.63 3.66 -5.59
N ARG A 263 7.77 4.68 -5.50
CA ARG A 263 7.88 5.74 -4.49
C ARG A 263 7.74 5.17 -3.07
N VAL A 264 6.74 4.34 -2.82
CA VAL A 264 6.56 3.71 -1.51
C VAL A 264 7.67 2.70 -1.22
N GLY A 265 8.13 1.96 -2.24
CA GLY A 265 9.26 1.04 -2.11
C GLY A 265 10.57 1.74 -1.75
N GLN A 266 10.87 2.89 -2.35
CA GLN A 266 12.04 3.71 -2.01
C GLN A 266 11.92 4.29 -0.59
N ALA A 267 10.76 4.80 -0.20
CA ALA A 267 10.53 5.32 1.14
C ALA A 267 10.72 4.23 2.21
N SER A 268 10.15 3.05 1.96
CA SER A 268 10.31 1.89 2.83
C SER A 268 11.74 1.39 2.87
N GLY A 269 12.41 1.34 1.72
CA GLY A 269 13.82 0.91 1.64
C GLY A 269 14.76 1.82 2.43
N ARG A 270 14.56 3.15 2.36
CA ARG A 270 15.33 4.08 3.21
C ARG A 270 15.07 3.84 4.69
N ALA A 271 13.80 3.59 5.08
CA ALA A 271 13.47 3.28 6.46
C ALA A 271 14.18 2.02 6.95
N PHE A 272 14.27 0.98 6.14
CA PHE A 272 15.02 -0.25 6.45
C PHE A 272 16.52 0.04 6.60
N THR A 273 17.12 0.73 5.64
CA THR A 273 18.57 1.06 5.68
C THR A 273 18.92 1.90 6.90
N GLU A 274 18.11 2.91 7.24
CA GLU A 274 18.31 3.69 8.46
C GLU A 274 18.10 2.87 9.73
N THR A 275 17.19 1.90 9.72
CA THR A 275 16.99 0.99 10.86
C THR A 275 18.20 0.07 11.05
N MET A 276 18.77 -0.46 9.97
CA MET A 276 19.99 -1.29 10.05
C MET A 276 21.21 -0.54 10.59
N ARG A 277 21.28 0.78 10.40
CA ARG A 277 22.37 1.62 10.97
C ARG A 277 22.37 1.68 12.49
N GLN A 278 21.20 1.44 13.10
CA GLN A 278 21.04 1.57 14.55
C GLN A 278 21.27 0.25 15.26
N THR A 279 21.62 0.35 16.55
CA THR A 279 21.75 -0.80 17.44
C THR A 279 20.55 -0.85 18.38
N PHE A 280 19.90 -1.99 18.44
CA PHE A 280 18.73 -2.22 19.30
C PHE A 280 18.99 -3.41 20.22
N THR A 281 18.40 -3.37 21.42
CA THR A 281 18.44 -4.47 22.39
C THR A 281 17.09 -5.17 22.54
N LYS A 282 16.04 -4.64 21.91
CA LYS A 282 14.69 -5.18 21.93
C LYS A 282 14.04 -5.07 20.55
N GLU A 283 13.27 -6.07 20.18
CA GLU A 283 12.47 -6.07 18.95
C GLU A 283 11.49 -4.90 18.91
N LYS A 284 10.87 -4.57 20.03
CA LYS A 284 9.93 -3.46 20.15
C LYS A 284 10.54 -2.11 19.80
N ASP A 285 11.77 -1.86 20.23
CA ASP A 285 12.46 -0.58 19.98
C ASP A 285 12.82 -0.47 18.50
N LEU A 286 13.28 -1.56 17.89
CA LEU A 286 13.54 -1.66 16.45
C LEU A 286 12.25 -1.44 15.65
N ASN A 287 11.16 -2.14 16.00
CA ASN A 287 9.86 -1.97 15.34
C ASN A 287 9.38 -0.52 15.38
N SER A 288 9.44 0.11 16.55
CA SER A 288 9.01 1.51 16.73
C SER A 288 9.83 2.48 15.88
N PHE A 289 11.14 2.23 15.76
CA PHE A 289 12.04 3.04 14.93
C PHE A 289 11.76 2.85 13.44
N LEU A 290 11.51 1.63 13.00
CA LEU A 290 11.14 1.33 11.61
C LEU A 290 9.82 2.02 11.23
N GLU A 291 8.77 1.91 12.05
CA GLU A 291 7.47 2.56 11.82
C GLU A 291 7.59 4.10 11.81
N TYR A 292 8.42 4.66 12.69
CA TYR A 292 8.75 6.10 12.67
C TYR A 292 9.39 6.49 11.33
N ASN A 293 10.36 5.71 10.84
CA ASN A 293 11.04 5.99 9.59
C ASN A 293 10.14 5.83 8.37
N PHE A 294 9.18 4.92 8.34
CA PHE A 294 8.17 4.89 7.27
C PHE A 294 7.48 6.24 7.15
N LYS A 295 6.99 6.80 8.26
CA LYS A 295 6.27 8.08 8.29
C LYS A 295 7.17 9.26 7.93
N VAL A 296 8.39 9.32 8.45
CA VAL A 296 9.35 10.41 8.15
C VAL A 296 9.75 10.41 6.68
N ASN A 297 9.80 9.24 6.04
CA ASN A 297 10.06 9.12 4.61
C ASN A 297 8.81 9.33 3.73
N GLY A 298 7.65 9.66 4.31
CA GLY A 298 6.45 10.10 3.62
C GLY A 298 5.34 9.04 3.50
N CYS A 299 5.51 7.85 4.06
CA CYS A 299 4.43 6.86 4.13
C CYS A 299 3.34 7.30 5.12
N ASP A 300 2.10 6.91 4.86
CA ASP A 300 0.95 7.15 5.74
C ASP A 300 1.07 6.32 7.04
N GLY A 301 1.71 5.16 6.94
CA GLY A 301 1.97 4.23 8.04
C GLY A 301 2.57 2.93 7.56
N SER A 302 2.58 1.94 8.43
CA SER A 302 2.91 0.56 8.06
C SER A 302 1.78 -0.06 7.25
N ALA A 303 2.11 -0.78 6.18
CA ALA A 303 1.18 -1.48 5.31
C ALA A 303 0.49 -2.66 6.02
N PHE A 304 1.23 -3.29 6.93
CA PHE A 304 0.82 -4.40 7.78
C PHE A 304 1.61 -4.36 9.09
N VAL A 305 1.25 -5.23 10.04
CA VAL A 305 2.00 -5.36 11.29
C VAL A 305 3.38 -5.93 10.96
N PRO A 306 4.48 -5.19 11.15
CA PRO A 306 5.80 -5.72 10.80
C PRO A 306 6.14 -6.97 11.61
N VAL A 307 6.94 -7.86 11.02
CA VAL A 307 7.62 -8.94 11.71
C VAL A 307 9.00 -8.44 12.12
N VAL A 308 9.32 -8.48 13.42
CA VAL A 308 10.66 -8.17 13.93
C VAL A 308 11.08 -9.34 14.81
N ALA A 309 11.87 -10.25 14.26
CA ALA A 309 12.13 -11.56 14.83
C ALA A 309 13.62 -11.78 15.10
N GLY A 310 14.02 -11.66 16.35
CA GLY A 310 15.40 -11.90 16.81
C GLY A 310 15.71 -13.37 17.05
N GLY A 311 16.88 -13.85 16.63
CA GLY A 311 17.34 -15.20 16.84
C GLY A 311 16.33 -16.25 16.33
N SER A 312 15.97 -17.21 17.19
CA SER A 312 15.05 -18.29 16.84
C SER A 312 13.60 -17.86 16.61
N ASN A 313 13.20 -16.64 17.00
CA ASN A 313 11.88 -16.10 16.67
C ASN A 313 11.70 -16.01 15.13
N ALA A 314 12.80 -15.84 14.38
CA ALA A 314 12.81 -15.84 12.93
C ALA A 314 12.35 -17.16 12.27
N LEU A 315 12.22 -18.24 13.03
CA LEU A 315 11.68 -19.51 12.53
C LEU A 315 10.13 -19.49 12.47
N SER A 316 9.49 -18.45 13.02
CA SER A 316 8.05 -18.23 12.94
C SER A 316 7.75 -17.20 11.86
N ILE A 317 7.16 -17.61 10.75
CA ILE A 317 7.00 -16.77 9.53
C ILE A 317 6.23 -15.47 9.83
N HIS A 318 5.14 -15.53 10.60
CA HIS A 318 4.32 -14.38 10.98
C HIS A 318 4.48 -14.07 12.49
N TYR A 319 5.73 -13.90 12.94
CA TYR A 319 6.03 -13.48 14.30
C TYR A 319 5.74 -11.98 14.48
N THR A 320 4.58 -11.65 15.02
CA THR A 320 4.10 -10.26 15.17
C THR A 320 4.08 -9.77 16.62
N ARG A 321 4.63 -10.54 17.57
CA ARG A 321 4.71 -10.10 18.96
C ARG A 321 5.69 -8.95 19.16
N ASN A 322 6.87 -9.02 18.51
CA ASN A 322 7.89 -7.98 18.48
C ASN A 322 8.27 -7.46 19.87
N ASP A 323 8.41 -8.36 20.86
CA ASP A 323 8.56 -7.97 22.26
C ASP A 323 9.74 -8.66 23.00
N ASP A 324 10.55 -9.46 22.30
CA ASP A 324 11.70 -10.15 22.87
C ASP A 324 12.98 -9.28 22.84
N VAL A 325 14.03 -9.80 23.46
CA VAL A 325 15.37 -9.19 23.55
C VAL A 325 16.20 -9.63 22.34
N LEU A 326 16.86 -8.66 21.71
CA LEU A 326 17.86 -8.89 20.67
C LEU A 326 19.22 -9.14 21.32
N ARG A 327 19.83 -10.30 21.07
CA ARG A 327 21.08 -10.73 21.70
C ARG A 327 22.26 -10.52 20.75
N ASN A 328 23.39 -10.19 21.31
CA ASN A 328 24.64 -10.12 20.55
C ASN A 328 24.97 -11.50 19.95
N GLY A 329 25.26 -11.54 18.66
CA GLY A 329 25.51 -12.76 17.90
C GLY A 329 24.30 -13.38 17.23
N ASP A 330 23.07 -12.95 17.58
CA ASP A 330 21.85 -13.34 16.86
C ASP A 330 21.72 -12.57 15.53
N MET A 331 20.94 -13.15 14.61
CA MET A 331 20.37 -12.43 13.48
C MET A 331 19.02 -11.83 13.88
N VAL A 332 18.61 -10.74 13.24
CA VAL A 332 17.23 -10.24 13.28
C VAL A 332 16.64 -10.24 11.87
N LEU A 333 15.53 -10.93 11.71
CA LEU A 333 14.73 -10.92 10.49
C LEU A 333 13.63 -9.87 10.66
N VAL A 334 13.56 -8.93 9.75
CA VAL A 334 12.55 -7.89 9.72
C VAL A 334 11.82 -7.94 8.40
N ASP A 335 10.49 -8.05 8.47
CA ASP A 335 9.58 -8.05 7.34
C ASP A 335 8.54 -6.96 7.55
N GLY A 336 8.45 -6.03 6.62
CA GLY A 336 7.59 -4.86 6.74
C GLY A 336 7.60 -4.00 5.51
N GLY A 337 6.68 -3.07 5.47
CA GLY A 337 6.59 -2.09 4.41
C GLY A 337 5.72 -0.92 4.78
N GLY A 338 5.89 0.19 4.09
CA GLY A 338 5.05 1.36 4.21
C GLY A 338 3.86 1.30 3.27
N GLU A 339 2.81 2.03 3.62
CA GLU A 339 1.69 2.38 2.76
C GLU A 339 1.76 3.86 2.42
N TRP A 340 1.58 4.21 1.14
CA TRP A 340 1.50 5.59 0.68
C TRP A 340 0.40 5.75 -0.37
N GLY A 341 -0.65 6.51 -0.02
CA GLY A 341 -1.82 6.68 -0.87
C GLY A 341 -2.48 5.36 -1.23
N THR A 342 -2.59 4.45 -0.26
CA THR A 342 -3.10 3.08 -0.35
C THR A 342 -2.24 2.09 -1.14
N TYR A 343 -1.16 2.52 -1.80
CA TYR A 343 -0.19 1.61 -2.42
C TYR A 343 0.85 1.15 -1.41
N ILE A 344 1.27 -0.10 -1.53
CA ILE A 344 2.00 -0.83 -0.49
C ILE A 344 3.38 -1.26 -1.00
N SER A 345 4.36 -1.27 -0.10
CA SER A 345 5.65 -1.92 -0.26
C SER A 345 5.74 -3.13 0.65
N ASP A 346 6.52 -4.13 0.22
CA ASP A 346 6.86 -5.30 0.99
C ASP A 346 8.36 -5.58 0.88
N ILE A 347 9.03 -5.68 2.02
CA ILE A 347 10.49 -5.83 2.11
C ILE A 347 10.81 -6.73 3.30
N THR A 348 11.56 -7.78 3.06
CA THR A 348 12.24 -8.50 4.15
C THR A 348 13.75 -8.33 4.06
N ARG A 349 14.37 -8.05 5.19
CA ARG A 349 15.83 -8.06 5.38
C ARG A 349 16.18 -8.82 6.65
N THR A 350 17.32 -9.50 6.61
CA THR A 350 17.87 -10.19 7.78
C THR A 350 19.31 -9.73 7.97
N TRP A 351 19.68 -9.32 9.19
CA TRP A 351 21.04 -8.85 9.48
C TRP A 351 21.47 -9.21 10.89
N PRO A 352 22.81 -9.25 11.18
CA PRO A 352 23.29 -9.53 12.53
C PRO A 352 22.97 -8.37 13.48
N VAL A 353 22.49 -8.70 14.68
CA VAL A 353 22.17 -7.71 15.73
C VAL A 353 23.38 -6.84 16.09
N ASN A 354 24.58 -7.43 16.06
CA ASN A 354 25.84 -6.73 16.34
C ASN A 354 26.48 -6.05 15.10
N GLY A 355 25.87 -6.17 13.91
CA GLY A 355 26.34 -5.54 12.68
C GLY A 355 27.40 -6.32 11.91
N LYS A 356 27.88 -7.48 12.39
CA LYS A 356 28.87 -8.32 11.70
C LYS A 356 28.38 -9.76 11.59
N PHE A 357 28.41 -10.31 10.37
CA PHE A 357 28.05 -11.69 10.13
C PHE A 357 29.14 -12.64 10.66
N SER A 358 28.75 -13.67 11.41
CA SER A 358 29.61 -14.86 11.60
C SER A 358 29.72 -15.65 10.30
N ASP A 359 30.74 -16.50 10.18
CA ASP A 359 30.91 -17.32 8.96
C ASP A 359 29.66 -18.15 8.61
N PRO A 360 29.02 -18.90 9.54
CA PRO A 360 27.78 -19.62 9.23
C PRO A 360 26.62 -18.71 8.82
N GLN A 361 26.47 -17.54 9.45
CA GLN A 361 25.43 -16.57 9.08
C GLN A 361 25.66 -16.03 7.67
N ARG A 362 26.90 -15.69 7.33
CA ARG A 362 27.31 -15.20 6.02
C ARG A 362 27.08 -16.24 4.94
N ASP A 363 27.45 -17.48 5.20
CA ASP A 363 27.30 -18.60 4.25
C ASP A 363 25.81 -18.84 3.93
N LEU A 364 24.96 -18.96 4.95
CA LEU A 364 23.53 -19.18 4.79
C LEU A 364 22.85 -17.97 4.15
N TYR A 365 23.24 -16.74 4.53
CA TYR A 365 22.71 -15.51 3.94
C TYR A 365 23.04 -15.42 2.45
N ASN A 366 24.29 -15.69 2.07
CA ASN A 366 24.71 -15.69 0.67
C ASN A 366 23.98 -16.76 -0.16
N ALA A 367 23.70 -17.94 0.41
CA ALA A 367 22.91 -18.96 -0.24
C ALA A 367 21.51 -18.44 -0.62
N VAL A 368 20.81 -17.76 0.32
CA VAL A 368 19.52 -17.15 0.06
C VAL A 368 19.63 -15.98 -0.93
N LEU A 369 20.62 -15.10 -0.76
CA LEU A 369 20.84 -13.93 -1.62
C LEU A 369 21.11 -14.32 -3.09
N ASN A 370 21.89 -15.37 -3.32
CA ASN A 370 22.18 -15.87 -4.66
C ASN A 370 20.90 -16.33 -5.37
N VAL A 371 20.03 -17.06 -4.67
CA VAL A 371 18.75 -17.50 -5.21
C VAL A 371 17.80 -16.32 -5.42
N HIS A 372 17.75 -15.35 -4.48
CA HIS A 372 16.98 -14.13 -4.64
C HIS A 372 17.36 -13.38 -5.92
N ARG A 373 18.66 -13.10 -6.13
CA ARG A 373 19.17 -12.42 -7.35
C ARG A 373 18.81 -13.17 -8.63
N SER A 374 18.97 -14.50 -8.61
CA SER A 374 18.61 -15.35 -9.75
C SER A 374 17.12 -15.21 -10.08
N CYS A 375 16.22 -15.33 -9.08
CA CYS A 375 14.78 -15.22 -9.29
C CYS A 375 14.37 -13.82 -9.74
N VAL A 376 14.92 -12.76 -9.15
CA VAL A 376 14.67 -11.38 -9.57
C VAL A 376 15.03 -11.17 -11.04
N SER A 377 16.18 -11.69 -11.49
CA SER A 377 16.62 -11.55 -12.89
C SER A 377 15.66 -12.19 -13.90
N LEU A 378 14.85 -13.15 -13.47
CA LEU A 378 13.87 -13.88 -14.27
C LEU A 378 12.47 -13.22 -14.26
N CYS A 379 12.23 -12.14 -13.47
CA CYS A 379 10.97 -11.42 -13.41
C CYS A 379 10.78 -10.52 -14.64
N ARG A 380 10.68 -11.15 -15.81
CA ARG A 380 10.49 -10.48 -17.11
C ARG A 380 9.57 -11.32 -18.00
N GLU A 381 8.77 -10.66 -18.82
CA GLU A 381 7.81 -11.34 -19.71
C GLU A 381 8.52 -12.28 -20.70
N SER A 382 9.67 -11.84 -21.24
CA SER A 382 10.47 -12.64 -22.19
C SER A 382 11.00 -13.96 -21.60
N ALA A 383 11.02 -14.12 -20.27
CA ALA A 383 11.40 -15.38 -19.64
C ALA A 383 10.31 -16.46 -19.78
N GLY A 384 9.05 -16.10 -20.00
CA GLY A 384 7.93 -17.03 -20.18
C GLY A 384 7.63 -17.88 -18.94
N LEU A 385 7.93 -17.37 -17.74
CA LEU A 385 7.78 -18.08 -16.47
C LEU A 385 6.56 -17.60 -15.69
N SER A 386 5.99 -18.50 -14.90
CA SER A 386 4.93 -18.20 -13.93
C SER A 386 5.50 -18.11 -12.51
N LEU A 387 4.74 -17.56 -11.55
CA LEU A 387 5.15 -17.54 -10.13
C LEU A 387 5.40 -18.95 -9.58
N ASP A 388 4.55 -19.92 -9.95
CA ASP A 388 4.76 -21.33 -9.54
C ASP A 388 6.05 -21.90 -10.13
N LYS A 389 6.41 -21.51 -11.35
CA LYS A 389 7.66 -21.95 -11.98
C LYS A 389 8.89 -21.29 -11.34
N LEU A 390 8.78 -19.99 -11.02
CA LEU A 390 9.82 -19.28 -10.27
C LEU A 390 10.02 -19.88 -8.88
N HIS A 391 8.93 -20.27 -8.20
CA HIS A 391 9.02 -20.97 -6.92
C HIS A 391 9.80 -22.29 -7.05
N SER A 392 9.50 -23.09 -8.06
CA SER A 392 10.25 -24.34 -8.30
C SER A 392 11.74 -24.09 -8.59
N ILE A 393 12.07 -23.00 -9.30
CA ILE A 393 13.47 -22.59 -9.55
C ILE A 393 14.14 -22.18 -8.24
N ALA A 394 13.46 -21.40 -7.40
CA ALA A 394 13.97 -20.99 -6.10
C ALA A 394 14.21 -22.18 -5.17
N GLU A 395 13.25 -23.11 -5.09
CA GLU A 395 13.37 -24.31 -4.26
C GLU A 395 14.58 -25.16 -4.68
N ASN A 396 14.76 -25.39 -5.99
CA ASN A 396 15.92 -26.12 -6.50
C ASN A 396 17.23 -25.36 -6.23
N GLY A 397 17.25 -24.05 -6.47
CA GLY A 397 18.43 -23.22 -6.19
C GLY A 397 18.82 -23.23 -4.70
N LEU A 398 17.85 -23.11 -3.79
CA LEU A 398 18.08 -23.24 -2.35
C LEU A 398 18.58 -24.63 -1.98
N LYS A 399 17.99 -25.67 -2.56
CA LYS A 399 18.44 -27.06 -2.37
C LYS A 399 19.91 -27.24 -2.75
N ASP A 400 20.32 -26.74 -3.92
CA ASP A 400 21.70 -26.85 -4.40
C ASP A 400 22.68 -26.09 -3.48
N GLN A 401 22.33 -24.89 -3.04
CA GLN A 401 23.12 -24.09 -2.09
C GLN A 401 23.26 -24.79 -0.74
N LEU A 402 22.17 -25.34 -0.20
CA LEU A 402 22.16 -26.01 1.09
C LEU A 402 22.97 -27.32 1.07
N GLN A 403 22.96 -28.08 -0.06
CA GLN A 403 23.80 -29.24 -0.22
C GLN A 403 25.29 -28.90 -0.12
N GLN A 404 25.71 -27.76 -0.70
CA GLN A 404 27.09 -27.27 -0.60
C GLN A 404 27.49 -26.90 0.82
N LEU A 405 26.52 -26.47 1.65
CA LEU A 405 26.71 -26.17 3.07
C LEU A 405 26.58 -27.41 3.99
N GLY A 406 26.44 -28.62 3.40
CA GLY A 406 26.39 -29.87 4.15
C GLY A 406 25.03 -30.28 4.69
N PHE A 407 23.93 -29.66 4.24
CA PHE A 407 22.58 -30.07 4.65
C PHE A 407 22.16 -31.39 3.96
N ASP A 408 21.49 -32.26 4.73
CA ASP A 408 20.71 -33.36 4.13
C ASP A 408 19.35 -32.80 3.65
N VAL A 409 19.30 -32.54 2.34
CA VAL A 409 18.09 -32.00 1.68
C VAL A 409 17.22 -33.11 1.08
N SER A 410 17.37 -34.35 1.52
CA SER A 410 16.54 -35.48 1.09
C SER A 410 15.12 -35.46 1.65
N GLY A 411 14.21 -36.15 0.99
CA GLY A 411 12.83 -36.31 1.43
C GLY A 411 12.08 -34.96 1.50
N SER A 412 11.45 -34.66 2.63
CA SER A 412 10.66 -33.44 2.86
C SER A 412 11.48 -32.26 3.39
N ALA A 413 12.81 -32.27 3.25
CA ALA A 413 13.69 -31.26 3.81
C ALA A 413 13.31 -29.84 3.38
N MET A 414 13.07 -29.64 2.09
CA MET A 414 12.73 -28.31 1.56
C MET A 414 11.40 -27.80 2.09
N GLY A 415 10.39 -28.65 2.27
CA GLY A 415 9.13 -28.26 2.89
C GLY A 415 9.25 -27.84 4.37
N ILE A 416 10.37 -28.18 5.05
CA ILE A 416 10.69 -27.72 6.40
C ILE A 416 11.52 -26.44 6.34
N LEU A 417 12.55 -26.40 5.49
CA LEU A 417 13.52 -25.31 5.42
C LEU A 417 13.00 -24.10 4.63
N PHE A 418 12.10 -24.31 3.66
CA PHE A 418 11.44 -23.27 2.85
C PHE A 418 9.94 -23.57 2.75
N PRO A 419 9.16 -23.32 3.81
CA PRO A 419 7.77 -23.75 3.92
C PRO A 419 6.73 -22.84 3.24
N HIS A 420 7.12 -21.71 2.67
CA HIS A 420 6.20 -20.75 2.03
C HIS A 420 6.48 -20.62 0.52
N HIS A 421 5.57 -19.96 -0.19
CA HIS A 421 5.75 -19.68 -1.62
C HIS A 421 6.82 -18.59 -1.82
N LEU A 422 7.45 -18.57 -3.01
CA LEU A 422 8.51 -17.59 -3.36
C LEU A 422 8.01 -16.15 -3.38
N GLY A 423 6.70 -15.92 -3.58
CA GLY A 423 6.18 -14.57 -3.69
C GLY A 423 4.70 -14.54 -4.04
N HIS A 424 4.16 -13.34 -4.07
CA HIS A 424 2.77 -13.04 -4.38
C HIS A 424 2.64 -11.76 -5.21
N TYR A 425 1.45 -11.48 -5.74
CA TYR A 425 1.15 -10.18 -6.35
C TYR A 425 1.03 -9.11 -5.25
N ILE A 426 1.53 -7.92 -5.55
CA ILE A 426 1.50 -6.75 -4.65
C ILE A 426 0.96 -5.52 -5.38
N GLY A 427 0.33 -4.61 -4.65
CA GLY A 427 -0.24 -3.38 -5.23
C GLY A 427 -0.95 -2.51 -4.22
N LEU A 428 -2.27 -2.43 -4.28
CA LEU A 428 -3.10 -1.81 -3.25
C LEU A 428 -3.23 -2.67 -1.99
N ASP A 429 -3.01 -3.96 -2.12
CA ASP A 429 -2.96 -4.90 -1.00
C ASP A 429 -1.60 -5.60 -0.98
N VAL A 430 -1.14 -6.02 0.22
CA VAL A 430 0.09 -6.82 0.36
C VAL A 430 -0.07 -8.10 -0.47
N HIS A 431 -1.07 -8.91 -0.15
CA HIS A 431 -1.47 -10.06 -0.95
C HIS A 431 -2.52 -9.63 -1.98
N ASP A 432 -2.06 -8.90 -3.02
CA ASP A 432 -2.93 -8.31 -4.04
C ASP A 432 -3.51 -9.39 -4.97
N CYS A 433 -4.69 -9.12 -5.53
CA CYS A 433 -5.33 -9.98 -6.53
C CYS A 433 -5.41 -11.45 -6.12
N SER A 434 -5.78 -11.73 -4.85
CA SER A 434 -5.82 -13.07 -4.26
C SER A 434 -6.81 -14.00 -4.95
N GLY A 435 -6.63 -14.57 -6.00
CA GLY A 435 -7.52 -15.37 -6.86
C GLY A 435 -7.08 -15.33 -8.31
N TYR A 436 -6.13 -14.42 -8.63
CA TYR A 436 -5.46 -14.47 -9.91
C TYR A 436 -4.44 -15.61 -9.90
N SER A 437 -4.45 -16.44 -10.95
CA SER A 437 -3.68 -17.68 -10.95
C SER A 437 -2.17 -17.44 -10.99
N ARG A 438 -1.43 -18.08 -10.07
CA ARG A 438 0.04 -18.09 -10.03
C ARG A 438 0.67 -18.98 -11.12
N SER A 439 -0.13 -19.85 -11.77
CA SER A 439 0.35 -20.70 -12.85
C SER A 439 0.38 -20.03 -14.23
N GLN A 440 -0.20 -18.83 -14.35
CA GLN A 440 -0.10 -18.04 -15.57
C GLN A 440 1.28 -17.42 -15.71
N ASN A 441 1.82 -17.39 -16.95
CA ASN A 441 3.08 -16.71 -17.22
C ASN A 441 3.00 -15.24 -16.86
N LEU A 442 4.03 -14.76 -16.20
CA LEU A 442 4.16 -13.35 -15.83
C LEU A 442 4.19 -12.46 -17.08
N LYS A 443 3.57 -11.29 -16.95
CA LYS A 443 3.45 -10.28 -17.99
C LYS A 443 3.97 -8.95 -17.50
N ALA A 444 4.50 -8.15 -18.42
CA ALA A 444 4.92 -6.79 -18.12
C ALA A 444 3.81 -5.98 -17.44
N GLY A 445 4.20 -5.16 -16.46
CA GLY A 445 3.28 -4.38 -15.64
C GLY A 445 2.67 -5.13 -14.44
N GLN A 446 2.91 -6.44 -14.28
CA GLN A 446 2.56 -7.13 -13.04
C GLN A 446 3.62 -6.83 -11.96
N CYS A 447 3.18 -6.57 -10.72
CA CYS A 447 4.08 -6.37 -9.59
C CYS A 447 3.93 -7.53 -8.61
N ILE A 448 5.07 -8.07 -8.19
CA ILE A 448 5.18 -9.28 -7.36
C ILE A 448 6.26 -9.11 -6.29
N THR A 449 6.22 -9.91 -5.24
CA THR A 449 7.34 -10.09 -4.32
C THR A 449 8.23 -11.26 -4.76
N ILE A 450 9.50 -11.21 -4.41
CA ILE A 450 10.47 -12.31 -4.53
C ILE A 450 11.17 -12.43 -3.18
N GLU A 451 10.81 -13.46 -2.42
CA GLU A 451 11.11 -13.61 -0.99
C GLU A 451 11.63 -15.00 -0.61
N PRO A 452 12.70 -15.52 -1.25
CA PRO A 452 13.25 -16.79 -0.79
C PRO A 452 13.74 -16.68 0.65
N GLY A 453 13.57 -17.75 1.41
CA GLY A 453 14.01 -17.82 2.80
C GLY A 453 14.41 -19.23 3.20
N ILE A 454 15.24 -19.34 4.22
CA ILE A 454 15.64 -20.59 4.87
C ILE A 454 15.45 -20.45 6.37
N TYR A 455 14.77 -21.41 6.96
CA TYR A 455 14.47 -21.48 8.39
C TYR A 455 14.96 -22.80 8.93
N VAL A 456 16.02 -22.80 9.74
CA VAL A 456 16.69 -23.99 10.21
C VAL A 456 16.25 -24.33 11.64
N PRO A 457 15.35 -25.29 11.85
CA PRO A 457 14.94 -25.68 13.20
C PRO A 457 16.13 -26.19 14.03
N ASP A 458 16.04 -26.08 15.35
CA ASP A 458 16.99 -26.70 16.26
C ASP A 458 16.75 -28.22 16.32
N SER A 459 17.37 -28.92 15.40
CA SER A 459 17.25 -30.39 15.25
C SER A 459 18.58 -30.97 14.80
N GLU A 460 18.95 -32.12 15.32
CA GLU A 460 20.17 -32.87 14.97
C GLU A 460 20.26 -33.28 13.49
N ARG A 461 19.15 -33.20 12.77
CA ARG A 461 19.11 -33.41 11.31
C ARG A 461 19.93 -32.38 10.55
N TRP A 462 20.08 -31.18 11.10
CA TRP A 462 20.72 -30.06 10.42
C TRP A 462 22.13 -29.82 10.98
N PRO A 463 23.06 -29.27 10.19
CA PRO A 463 24.38 -28.92 10.67
C PRO A 463 24.31 -27.94 11.85
N GLU A 464 25.03 -28.25 12.93
CA GLU A 464 24.91 -27.59 14.24
C GLU A 464 25.05 -26.05 14.14
N GLN A 465 26.01 -25.58 13.32
CA GLN A 465 26.33 -24.15 13.18
C GLN A 465 25.21 -23.32 12.54
N PHE A 466 24.18 -23.94 11.89
CA PHE A 466 23.07 -23.25 11.26
C PHE A 466 21.76 -23.34 12.05
N ARG A 467 21.69 -24.17 13.10
CA ARG A 467 20.47 -24.38 13.88
C ARG A 467 19.98 -23.08 14.51
N GLY A 468 18.68 -22.84 14.51
CA GLY A 468 18.06 -21.66 15.07
C GLY A 468 18.15 -20.40 14.20
N ILE A 469 18.75 -20.47 13.00
CA ILE A 469 18.86 -19.33 12.08
C ILE A 469 17.69 -19.34 11.10
N GLY A 470 16.99 -18.20 11.02
CA GLY A 470 16.00 -17.89 9.99
C GLY A 470 16.46 -16.70 9.16
N ILE A 471 16.45 -16.85 7.82
CA ILE A 471 16.83 -15.80 6.88
C ILE A 471 15.77 -15.73 5.79
N ARG A 472 15.26 -14.52 5.51
CA ARG A 472 14.46 -14.16 4.34
C ARG A 472 15.02 -12.87 3.75
N ILE A 473 15.09 -12.83 2.42
CA ILE A 473 15.49 -11.63 1.66
C ILE A 473 14.44 -11.41 0.60
N GLU A 474 13.81 -10.24 0.62
CA GLU A 474 12.68 -9.92 -0.22
C GLU A 474 12.78 -8.58 -0.88
N ASP A 475 12.41 -8.51 -2.13
CA ASP A 475 12.14 -7.27 -2.85
C ASP A 475 10.77 -7.31 -3.55
N SER A 476 10.10 -6.16 -3.60
CA SER A 476 9.00 -5.92 -4.52
C SER A 476 9.55 -5.62 -5.92
N VAL A 477 9.01 -6.30 -6.94
CA VAL A 477 9.52 -6.25 -8.32
C VAL A 477 8.37 -6.03 -9.29
N CYS A 478 8.51 -5.06 -10.19
CA CYS A 478 7.63 -4.94 -11.36
C CYS A 478 8.24 -5.74 -12.51
N VAL A 479 7.45 -6.63 -13.09
CA VAL A 479 7.81 -7.43 -14.27
C VAL A 479 7.90 -6.50 -15.47
N GLY A 480 9.05 -6.46 -16.13
CA GLY A 480 9.23 -5.74 -17.39
C GLY A 480 9.19 -6.66 -18.61
N ASP A 481 9.31 -6.11 -19.80
CA ASP A 481 9.37 -6.90 -21.03
C ASP A 481 10.62 -7.78 -21.04
N ASP A 482 11.80 -7.17 -20.96
CA ASP A 482 13.10 -7.85 -21.02
C ASP A 482 13.90 -7.74 -19.71
N ASN A 483 13.60 -6.78 -18.85
CA ASN A 483 14.31 -6.54 -17.60
C ASN A 483 13.33 -6.25 -16.46
N PRO A 484 13.55 -6.82 -15.26
CA PRO A 484 12.77 -6.48 -14.09
C PRO A 484 13.06 -5.06 -13.59
N ILE A 485 12.09 -4.45 -12.93
CA ILE A 485 12.25 -3.19 -12.21
C ILE A 485 12.11 -3.49 -10.71
N VAL A 486 13.21 -3.48 -9.98
CA VAL A 486 13.18 -3.61 -8.52
C VAL A 486 12.66 -2.30 -7.94
N LEU A 487 11.59 -2.38 -7.14
CA LEU A 487 10.91 -1.21 -6.58
C LEU A 487 11.52 -0.77 -5.23
N THR A 488 12.28 -1.65 -4.57
CA THR A 488 12.77 -1.53 -3.19
C THR A 488 14.29 -1.42 -3.09
N THR A 489 14.91 -0.82 -4.10
CA THR A 489 16.38 -0.73 -4.24
C THR A 489 17.09 0.00 -3.10
N GLU A 490 16.40 0.87 -2.34
CA GLU A 490 16.98 1.65 -1.25
C GLU A 490 17.24 0.81 0.03
N ALA A 491 16.68 -0.40 0.12
CA ALA A 491 16.97 -1.33 1.20
C ALA A 491 18.22 -2.16 0.85
N VAL A 492 19.35 -1.87 1.50
CA VAL A 492 20.58 -2.63 1.28
C VAL A 492 20.41 -4.12 1.60
N LYS A 493 21.09 -4.98 0.85
CA LYS A 493 21.02 -6.43 1.03
C LYS A 493 22.34 -7.15 0.80
N GLU A 494 23.36 -6.46 0.29
CA GLU A 494 24.68 -7.05 0.15
C GLU A 494 25.36 -7.15 1.53
N VAL A 495 26.04 -8.25 1.79
CA VAL A 495 26.68 -8.48 3.10
C VAL A 495 27.63 -7.33 3.45
N ASP A 496 28.48 -6.94 2.51
CA ASP A 496 29.48 -5.88 2.74
C ASP A 496 28.81 -4.51 2.94
N ASP A 497 27.71 -4.22 2.23
CA ASP A 497 26.94 -2.99 2.42
C ASP A 497 26.26 -2.95 3.79
N ILE A 498 25.68 -4.08 4.24
CA ILE A 498 25.06 -4.18 5.57
C ILE A 498 26.10 -3.95 6.67
N GLU A 499 27.27 -4.58 6.58
CA GLU A 499 28.32 -4.42 7.56
C GLU A 499 28.89 -2.97 7.58
N ALA A 500 29.02 -2.35 6.40
CA ALA A 500 29.51 -0.97 6.26
C ALA A 500 28.54 0.08 6.84
N LEU A 501 27.27 -0.25 7.08
CA LEU A 501 26.34 0.68 7.70
C LEU A 501 26.71 1.05 9.15
N ARG A 502 27.53 0.24 9.82
CA ARG A 502 27.92 0.37 11.23
C ARG A 502 29.43 0.48 11.48
N ASP A 503 30.23 0.65 10.42
CA ASP A 503 31.68 0.89 10.51
C ASP A 503 32.05 2.33 10.91
#